data_c00ede3f8fe4be9c8d8b0cbf7bc0c5c0
#
_entry.id   c00ede3f8fe4be9c8d8b0cbf7bc0c5c0
#
_cell.length_a   1.000
_cell.length_b   1.000
_cell.length_c   1.000
_cell.angle_alpha   90.00
_cell.angle_beta   90.00
_cell.angle_gamma   90.00
#
_symmetry.space_group_name_H-M   'P 1'
#
loop_
_entity.id
_entity.type
_entity.pdbx_description
1 polymer ?
#
loop_
_entity_poly.entity_id
_entity_poly.type
_entity_poly.pdbx_seq_one_letter_code
_entity_poly.pdbx_strand_id
1 'polypeptide(L)'
;TLTAILPLYLNALTGNSAILVTANDYLALRDAKQMKPVFNFLGMTIGVGVSENPAKRLKVPEKQRVYKNDIVYTTHSALGFDYLEENLATSKSKKFLPKFYFCLVDEVDAALLDSAQMPLIISGSPRVQSNLFVTCDEFVKTLKEGEDFNLDSTRTSVWLTRKGVKEAEIYFRVQNVYDPNNHQLIRQINLALRANHLFEKDRKYTV
;
A
#
# COMPACT_ATOMS: atom_id res chain seq x y z
N THR A 1 -3.70 23.28 -15.68
CA THR A 1 -5.00 23.25 -14.94
C THR A 1 -6.13 23.94 -15.70
N LEU A 2 -6.01 25.23 -16.09
CA LEU A 2 -7.11 25.96 -16.78
C LEU A 2 -7.43 25.35 -18.16
N THR A 3 -6.43 24.99 -18.94
CA THR A 3 -6.59 24.36 -20.27
C THR A 3 -7.38 23.05 -20.20
N ALA A 4 -7.29 22.32 -19.10
CA ALA A 4 -7.99 21.05 -18.90
C ALA A 4 -9.53 21.19 -18.84
N ILE A 5 -10.03 22.39 -18.49
CA ILE A 5 -11.48 22.63 -18.38
C ILE A 5 -12.19 22.35 -19.70
N LEU A 6 -11.62 22.81 -20.81
CA LEU A 6 -12.25 22.69 -22.14
C LEU A 6 -12.49 21.23 -22.55
N PRO A 7 -11.47 20.36 -22.60
CA PRO A 7 -11.67 18.97 -22.98
C PRO A 7 -12.48 18.17 -21.95
N LEU A 8 -12.36 18.46 -20.64
CA LEU A 8 -13.17 17.81 -19.63
C LEU A 8 -14.65 18.13 -19.81
N TYR A 9 -14.99 19.41 -19.96
CA TYR A 9 -16.36 19.86 -20.17
C TYR A 9 -16.95 19.25 -21.46
N LEU A 10 -16.23 19.35 -22.57
CA LEU A 10 -16.67 18.83 -23.87
C LEU A 10 -17.01 17.34 -23.80
N ASN A 11 -16.14 16.54 -23.15
CA ASN A 11 -16.37 15.11 -23.05
C ASN A 11 -17.46 14.75 -22.02
N ALA A 12 -17.58 15.51 -20.92
CA ALA A 12 -18.63 15.30 -19.93
C ALA A 12 -20.04 15.61 -20.47
N LEU A 13 -20.17 16.50 -21.46
CA LEU A 13 -21.46 16.80 -22.13
C LEU A 13 -22.12 15.57 -22.75
N THR A 14 -21.36 14.52 -23.03
CA THR A 14 -21.89 13.25 -23.57
C THR A 14 -22.68 12.45 -22.54
N GLY A 15 -22.73 12.89 -21.27
CA GLY A 15 -23.30 12.14 -20.16
C GLY A 15 -22.41 11.00 -19.62
N ASN A 16 -21.17 10.90 -20.13
CA ASN A 16 -20.16 9.99 -19.61
C ASN A 16 -19.20 10.75 -18.69
N SER A 17 -18.72 10.09 -17.63
CA SER A 17 -17.77 10.71 -16.71
C SER A 17 -16.41 10.97 -17.37
N ALA A 18 -15.90 12.19 -17.22
CA ALA A 18 -14.55 12.57 -17.62
C ALA A 18 -13.63 12.59 -16.40
N ILE A 19 -12.50 11.89 -16.49
CA ILE A 19 -11.56 11.75 -15.35
C ILE A 19 -10.32 12.60 -15.64
N LEU A 20 -9.90 13.41 -14.66
CA LEU A 20 -8.61 14.09 -14.66
C LEU A 20 -7.70 13.44 -13.61
N VAL A 21 -6.53 13.02 -14.07
CA VAL A 21 -5.49 12.41 -13.25
C VAL A 21 -4.34 13.38 -13.06
N THR A 22 -3.96 13.62 -11.81
CA THR A 22 -2.81 14.47 -11.44
C THR A 22 -1.74 13.66 -10.71
N ALA A 23 -0.58 14.26 -10.46
CA ALA A 23 0.55 13.58 -9.83
C ALA A 23 0.33 13.26 -8.35
N ASN A 24 -0.42 14.09 -7.59
CA ASN A 24 -0.60 13.91 -6.16
C ASN A 24 -1.96 14.41 -5.65
N ASP A 25 -2.30 13.97 -4.43
CA ASP A 25 -3.60 14.25 -3.80
C ASP A 25 -3.83 15.75 -3.56
N TYR A 26 -2.78 16.49 -3.23
CA TYR A 26 -2.89 17.94 -3.03
C TYR A 26 -3.34 18.65 -4.32
N LEU A 27 -2.75 18.30 -5.46
CA LEU A 27 -3.12 18.88 -6.75
C LEU A 27 -4.55 18.51 -7.12
N ALA A 28 -4.95 17.25 -6.93
CA ALA A 28 -6.31 16.81 -7.20
C ALA A 28 -7.35 17.59 -6.39
N LEU A 29 -7.11 17.78 -5.09
CA LEU A 29 -7.98 18.54 -4.19
C LEU A 29 -8.00 20.03 -4.52
N ARG A 30 -6.83 20.65 -4.72
CA ARG A 30 -6.68 22.07 -5.04
C ARG A 30 -7.39 22.43 -6.34
N ASP A 31 -7.10 21.67 -7.40
CA ASP A 31 -7.60 21.98 -8.73
C ASP A 31 -9.11 21.73 -8.83
N ALA A 32 -9.59 20.63 -8.23
CA ALA A 32 -11.03 20.40 -8.12
C ALA A 32 -11.74 21.54 -7.40
N LYS A 33 -11.20 22.02 -6.27
CA LYS A 33 -11.77 23.14 -5.50
C LYS A 33 -11.78 24.44 -6.29
N GLN A 34 -10.69 24.74 -7.01
CA GLN A 34 -10.57 25.94 -7.81
C GLN A 34 -11.50 25.93 -9.02
N MET A 35 -11.67 24.78 -9.68
CA MET A 35 -12.46 24.66 -10.91
C MET A 35 -13.94 24.37 -10.65
N LYS A 36 -14.30 23.97 -9.44
CA LYS A 36 -15.69 23.68 -9.05
C LYS A 36 -16.68 24.79 -9.36
N PRO A 37 -16.40 26.09 -9.11
CA PRO A 37 -17.33 27.15 -9.46
C PRO A 37 -17.60 27.25 -10.97
N VAL A 38 -16.58 27.04 -11.79
CA VAL A 38 -16.69 27.09 -13.25
C VAL A 38 -17.56 25.95 -13.75
N PHE A 39 -17.28 24.71 -13.33
CA PHE A 39 -18.04 23.54 -13.77
C PHE A 39 -19.49 23.59 -13.26
N ASN A 40 -19.69 24.02 -12.02
CA ASN A 40 -21.05 24.20 -11.48
C ASN A 40 -21.85 25.26 -12.27
N PHE A 41 -21.22 26.36 -12.67
CA PHE A 41 -21.84 27.37 -13.53
C PHE A 41 -22.25 26.80 -14.89
N LEU A 42 -21.44 25.86 -15.41
CA LEU A 42 -21.72 25.14 -16.66
C LEU A 42 -22.67 23.94 -16.47
N GLY A 43 -23.24 23.75 -15.29
CA GLY A 43 -24.19 22.67 -14.99
C GLY A 43 -23.57 21.30 -14.77
N MET A 44 -22.24 21.20 -14.56
CA MET A 44 -21.52 19.96 -14.33
C MET A 44 -21.21 19.73 -12.86
N THR A 45 -21.25 18.46 -12.43
CA THR A 45 -20.88 18.03 -11.09
C THR A 45 -19.41 17.59 -11.03
N ILE A 46 -18.76 17.85 -9.88
CA ILE A 46 -17.37 17.45 -9.64
C ILE A 46 -17.27 16.50 -8.45
N GLY A 47 -16.54 15.40 -8.63
CA GLY A 47 -16.08 14.50 -7.60
C GLY A 47 -14.56 14.53 -7.42
N VAL A 48 -14.08 14.17 -6.23
CA VAL A 48 -12.65 14.03 -5.95
C VAL A 48 -12.38 12.62 -5.43
N GLY A 49 -11.55 11.86 -6.16
CA GLY A 49 -11.23 10.45 -5.90
C GLY A 49 -10.14 10.23 -4.86
N VAL A 50 -9.74 11.28 -4.15
CA VAL A 50 -8.74 11.21 -3.07
C VAL A 50 -9.32 11.78 -1.78
N SER A 51 -8.77 11.37 -0.63
CA SER A 51 -9.23 11.84 0.67
C SER A 51 -8.47 13.11 1.09
N GLU A 52 -9.17 14.06 1.73
CA GLU A 52 -8.54 15.22 2.37
C GLU A 52 -7.62 14.82 3.53
N ASN A 53 -7.89 13.68 4.16
CA ASN A 53 -7.05 13.12 5.20
C ASN A 53 -6.22 11.96 4.64
N PRO A 54 -4.88 12.09 4.53
CA PRO A 54 -3.98 11.05 3.99
C PRO A 54 -4.05 9.71 4.74
N ALA A 55 -4.42 9.75 6.03
CA ALA A 55 -4.56 8.55 6.85
C ALA A 55 -5.87 7.78 6.61
N LYS A 56 -6.82 8.37 5.87
CA LYS A 56 -8.16 7.80 5.64
C LYS A 56 -8.37 7.50 4.16
N ARG A 57 -8.59 6.25 3.81
CA ARG A 57 -9.03 5.88 2.44
C ARG A 57 -10.54 6.04 2.30
N LEU A 58 -10.98 6.42 1.10
CA LEU A 58 -12.40 6.46 0.75
C LEU A 58 -12.98 5.05 0.78
N LYS A 59 -14.15 4.90 1.39
CA LYS A 59 -14.91 3.64 1.42
C LYS A 59 -15.74 3.49 0.14
N VAL A 60 -16.17 2.26 -0.17
CA VAL A 60 -16.97 1.96 -1.36
C VAL A 60 -18.17 2.90 -1.56
N PRO A 61 -19.01 3.22 -0.54
CA PRO A 61 -20.12 4.16 -0.73
C PRO A 61 -19.66 5.60 -1.05
N GLU A 62 -18.50 6.02 -0.56
CA GLU A 62 -17.91 7.33 -0.86
C GLU A 62 -17.39 7.35 -2.30
N LYS A 63 -16.67 6.30 -2.72
CA LYS A 63 -16.22 6.13 -4.11
C LYS A 63 -17.38 6.10 -5.10
N GLN A 64 -18.47 5.40 -4.78
CA GLN A 64 -19.68 5.39 -5.61
C GLN A 64 -20.27 6.78 -5.82
N ARG A 65 -20.25 7.66 -4.80
CA ARG A 65 -20.68 9.04 -4.94
C ARG A 65 -19.73 9.87 -5.78
N VAL A 66 -18.43 9.68 -5.57
CA VAL A 66 -17.38 10.37 -6.35
C VAL A 66 -17.50 10.06 -7.84
N TYR A 67 -17.52 8.79 -8.19
CA TYR A 67 -17.53 8.36 -9.61
C TYR A 67 -18.88 8.52 -10.32
N LYS A 68 -19.94 8.99 -9.63
CA LYS A 68 -21.21 9.40 -10.24
C LYS A 68 -21.20 10.84 -10.78
N ASN A 69 -20.17 11.62 -10.48
CA ASN A 69 -20.05 12.97 -10.98
C ASN A 69 -19.66 12.99 -12.45
N ASP A 70 -19.99 14.09 -13.13
CA ASP A 70 -19.66 14.29 -14.54
C ASP A 70 -18.14 14.40 -14.76
N ILE A 71 -17.45 15.01 -13.77
CA ILE A 71 -16.01 15.21 -13.79
C ILE A 71 -15.41 14.70 -12.48
N VAL A 72 -14.36 13.89 -12.56
CA VAL A 72 -13.68 13.30 -11.42
C VAL A 72 -12.20 13.68 -11.45
N TYR A 73 -11.74 14.33 -10.39
CA TYR A 73 -10.32 14.60 -10.15
C TYR A 73 -9.74 13.51 -9.25
N THR A 74 -8.62 12.92 -9.66
CA THR A 74 -7.97 11.84 -8.90
C THR A 74 -6.47 11.80 -9.18
N THR A 75 -5.76 10.86 -8.59
CA THR A 75 -4.34 10.58 -8.89
C THR A 75 -4.18 9.25 -9.62
N HIS A 76 -3.04 9.06 -10.31
CA HIS A 76 -2.76 7.80 -10.99
C HIS A 76 -2.75 6.62 -10.01
N SER A 77 -2.19 6.80 -8.80
CA SER A 77 -2.18 5.76 -7.78
C SER A 77 -3.59 5.44 -7.27
N ALA A 78 -4.38 6.48 -6.93
CA ALA A 78 -5.75 6.29 -6.44
C ALA A 78 -6.63 5.58 -7.47
N LEU A 79 -6.60 6.03 -8.73
CA LEU A 79 -7.36 5.41 -9.82
C LEU A 79 -6.91 3.98 -10.09
N GLY A 80 -5.60 3.71 -10.05
CA GLY A 80 -5.05 2.38 -10.23
C GLY A 80 -5.47 1.42 -9.13
N PHE A 81 -5.42 1.83 -7.86
CA PHE A 81 -5.94 1.04 -6.76
C PHE A 81 -7.45 0.84 -6.82
N ASP A 82 -8.19 1.86 -7.23
CA ASP A 82 -9.63 1.78 -7.43
C ASP A 82 -9.98 0.76 -8.52
N TYR A 83 -9.23 0.73 -9.61
CA TYR A 83 -9.37 -0.28 -10.65
C TYR A 83 -9.10 -1.70 -10.16
N LEU A 84 -8.05 -1.91 -9.35
CA LEU A 84 -7.76 -3.20 -8.77
C LEU A 84 -8.85 -3.65 -7.78
N GLU A 85 -9.32 -2.75 -6.90
CA GLU A 85 -10.41 -3.05 -5.96
C GLU A 85 -11.72 -3.37 -6.69
N GLU A 86 -12.05 -2.63 -7.75
CA GLU A 86 -13.22 -2.89 -8.60
C GLU A 86 -13.19 -4.31 -9.20
N ASN A 87 -12.02 -4.76 -9.69
CA ASN A 87 -11.85 -6.10 -10.26
C ASN A 87 -11.87 -7.21 -9.20
N LEU A 88 -11.57 -6.90 -7.94
CA LEU A 88 -11.70 -7.82 -6.81
C LEU A 88 -13.12 -7.84 -6.21
N ALA A 89 -14.03 -7.00 -6.70
CA ALA A 89 -15.38 -6.92 -6.16
C ALA A 89 -16.18 -8.21 -6.40
N THR A 90 -16.63 -8.82 -5.32
CA THR A 90 -17.39 -10.09 -5.34
C THR A 90 -18.88 -9.91 -5.68
N SER A 91 -19.38 -8.68 -5.73
CA SER A 91 -20.77 -8.36 -6.03
C SER A 91 -20.90 -7.03 -6.77
N LYS A 92 -21.97 -6.90 -7.58
CA LYS A 92 -22.28 -5.65 -8.31
C LYS A 92 -22.47 -4.44 -7.39
N SER A 93 -22.97 -4.64 -6.18
CA SER A 93 -23.16 -3.56 -5.20
C SER A 93 -21.86 -2.95 -4.67
N LYS A 94 -20.74 -3.66 -4.81
CA LYS A 94 -19.41 -3.17 -4.42
C LYS A 94 -18.68 -2.46 -5.54
N LYS A 95 -19.24 -2.45 -6.76
CA LYS A 95 -18.69 -1.76 -7.90
C LYS A 95 -18.96 -0.27 -7.82
N PHE A 96 -18.01 0.55 -8.27
CA PHE A 96 -18.08 2.00 -8.17
C PHE A 96 -17.48 2.74 -9.37
N LEU A 97 -16.61 2.11 -10.17
CA LEU A 97 -16.04 2.76 -11.34
C LEU A 97 -17.05 2.86 -12.48
N PRO A 98 -17.14 4.01 -13.17
CA PRO A 98 -17.91 4.14 -14.40
C PRO A 98 -17.23 3.38 -15.56
N LYS A 99 -17.93 3.25 -16.65
CA LYS A 99 -17.28 2.88 -17.92
C LYS A 99 -16.29 3.99 -18.28
N PHE A 100 -15.00 3.63 -18.45
CA PHE A 100 -14.00 4.60 -18.87
C PHE A 100 -14.32 5.13 -20.27
N TYR A 101 -14.45 6.43 -20.37
CA TYR A 101 -14.79 7.13 -21.63
C TYR A 101 -13.69 8.11 -22.02
N PHE A 102 -13.36 9.04 -21.11
CA PHE A 102 -12.32 10.04 -21.32
C PHE A 102 -11.46 10.20 -20.09
N CYS A 103 -10.15 10.25 -20.30
CA CYS A 103 -9.17 10.51 -19.24
C CYS A 103 -8.15 11.55 -19.72
N LEU A 104 -7.99 12.61 -18.96
CA LEU A 104 -6.92 13.59 -19.11
C LEU A 104 -5.87 13.34 -18.04
N VAL A 105 -4.64 13.07 -18.46
CA VAL A 105 -3.52 12.84 -17.52
C VAL A 105 -2.60 14.05 -17.57
N ASP A 106 -2.46 14.72 -16.41
CA ASP A 106 -1.51 15.80 -16.23
C ASP A 106 -0.19 15.20 -15.68
N GLU A 107 0.94 15.80 -16.05
CA GLU A 107 2.29 15.28 -15.71
C GLU A 107 2.45 13.80 -16.10
N VAL A 108 2.11 13.47 -17.32
CA VAL A 108 2.08 12.10 -17.84
C VAL A 108 3.44 11.39 -17.79
N ASP A 109 4.53 12.11 -17.85
CA ASP A 109 5.89 11.63 -17.66
C ASP A 109 6.10 11.03 -16.28
N ALA A 110 5.59 11.63 -15.22
CA ALA A 110 5.62 11.04 -13.87
C ALA A 110 4.88 9.70 -13.81
N ALA A 111 3.75 9.57 -14.51
CA ALA A 111 2.97 8.34 -14.52
C ALA A 111 3.56 7.25 -15.44
N LEU A 112 4.00 7.62 -16.66
CA LEU A 112 4.41 6.66 -17.68
C LEU A 112 5.92 6.40 -17.76
N LEU A 113 6.75 7.26 -17.14
CA LEU A 113 8.21 7.09 -17.08
C LEU A 113 8.66 6.81 -15.64
N ASP A 114 8.48 7.75 -14.73
CA ASP A 114 9.05 7.65 -13.38
C ASP A 114 8.43 6.50 -12.57
N SER A 115 7.12 6.35 -12.65
CA SER A 115 6.37 5.31 -11.92
C SER A 115 6.11 4.05 -12.74
N ALA A 116 6.52 3.98 -14.00
CA ALA A 116 6.16 2.90 -14.93
C ALA A 116 6.60 1.51 -14.47
N GLN A 117 7.70 1.41 -13.73
CA GLN A 117 8.23 0.15 -13.21
C GLN A 117 7.74 -0.20 -11.80
N MET A 118 6.97 0.67 -11.15
CA MET A 118 6.45 0.43 -9.80
C MET A 118 5.08 -0.25 -9.87
N PRO A 119 4.98 -1.54 -9.53
CA PRO A 119 3.69 -2.23 -9.57
C PRO A 119 2.77 -1.74 -8.45
N LEU A 120 1.49 -1.58 -8.74
CA LEU A 120 0.46 -1.42 -7.73
C LEU A 120 0.08 -2.80 -7.20
N ILE A 121 0.28 -3.03 -5.90
CA ILE A 121 0.04 -4.33 -5.26
C ILE A 121 -1.01 -4.17 -4.17
N ILE A 122 -2.11 -4.93 -4.27
CA ILE A 122 -3.05 -5.16 -3.18
C ILE A 122 -2.67 -6.48 -2.52
N SER A 123 -2.21 -6.43 -1.27
CA SER A 123 -1.98 -7.62 -0.46
C SER A 123 -3.01 -7.70 0.66
N GLY A 124 -3.40 -8.93 1.02
CA GLY A 124 -4.20 -9.15 2.23
C GLY A 124 -3.43 -8.71 3.48
N SER A 125 -4.15 -8.36 4.53
CA SER A 125 -3.51 -8.09 5.82
C SER A 125 -2.68 -9.32 6.21
N PRO A 126 -1.38 -9.16 6.48
CA PRO A 126 -0.60 -10.28 6.99
C PRO A 126 -1.26 -10.77 8.28
N ARG A 127 -1.50 -12.07 8.39
CA ARG A 127 -1.91 -12.71 9.65
C ARG A 127 -0.72 -12.76 10.61
N VAL A 128 -0.07 -11.62 10.81
CA VAL A 128 1.05 -11.52 11.73
C VAL A 128 0.46 -11.13 13.07
N GLN A 129 0.54 -12.02 14.02
CA GLN A 129 0.35 -11.65 15.42
C GLN A 129 1.49 -10.70 15.76
N SER A 130 1.18 -9.41 15.89
CA SER A 130 2.17 -8.35 16.12
C SER A 130 3.00 -8.55 17.40
N ASN A 131 2.47 -9.27 18.38
CA ASN A 131 3.15 -9.64 19.61
C ASN A 131 4.30 -10.66 19.42
N LEU A 132 4.29 -11.49 18.36
CA LEU A 132 5.39 -12.42 18.09
C LEU A 132 6.71 -11.72 17.77
N PHE A 133 6.71 -10.53 17.20
CA PHE A 133 7.95 -9.79 16.93
C PHE A 133 8.69 -9.45 18.22
N VAL A 134 7.99 -8.89 19.18
CA VAL A 134 8.57 -8.50 20.47
C VAL A 134 9.06 -9.74 21.22
N THR A 135 8.24 -10.78 21.31
CA THR A 135 8.60 -12.01 22.03
C THR A 135 9.78 -12.74 21.38
N CYS A 136 9.86 -12.76 20.05
CA CYS A 136 11.00 -13.34 19.35
C CYS A 136 12.27 -12.51 19.51
N ASP A 137 12.16 -11.18 19.56
CA ASP A 137 13.30 -10.29 19.84
C ASP A 137 13.83 -10.48 21.27
N GLU A 138 12.94 -10.56 22.26
CA GLU A 138 13.30 -10.88 23.65
C GLU A 138 13.98 -12.24 23.74
N PHE A 139 13.44 -13.27 23.11
CA PHE A 139 14.05 -14.60 23.07
C PHE A 139 15.46 -14.57 22.47
N VAL A 140 15.63 -13.96 21.31
CA VAL A 140 16.92 -13.91 20.62
C VAL A 140 18.00 -13.21 21.44
N LYS A 141 17.63 -12.19 22.22
CA LYS A 141 18.55 -11.49 23.15
C LYS A 141 19.06 -12.37 24.29
N THR A 142 18.41 -13.50 24.58
CA THR A 142 18.88 -14.45 25.59
C THR A 142 19.89 -15.47 25.04
N LEU A 143 20.01 -15.60 23.73
CA LEU A 143 20.86 -16.57 23.07
C LEU A 143 22.34 -16.16 23.04
N LYS A 144 23.23 -17.15 23.05
CA LYS A 144 24.69 -16.97 23.05
C LYS A 144 25.30 -17.42 21.71
N GLU A 145 26.15 -16.56 21.16
CA GLU A 145 26.93 -16.88 19.95
C GLU A 145 27.86 -18.07 20.19
N GLY A 146 27.96 -18.97 19.23
CA GLY A 146 28.77 -20.19 19.31
C GLY A 146 28.12 -21.35 20.03
N GLU A 147 27.12 -21.11 20.89
CA GLU A 147 26.34 -22.15 21.57
C GLU A 147 24.96 -22.32 20.95
N ASP A 148 24.16 -21.27 20.93
CA ASP A 148 22.75 -21.31 20.56
C ASP A 148 22.52 -20.86 19.11
N PHE A 149 23.39 -20.02 18.58
CA PHE A 149 23.39 -19.62 17.17
C PHE A 149 24.82 -19.44 16.66
N ASN A 150 24.98 -19.51 15.35
CA ASN A 150 26.25 -19.26 14.67
C ASN A 150 26.09 -18.16 13.62
N LEU A 151 27.19 -17.42 13.40
CA LEU A 151 27.37 -16.48 12.31
C LEU A 151 28.35 -17.05 11.30
N ASP A 152 28.19 -16.73 10.02
CA ASP A 152 29.23 -17.01 9.03
C ASP A 152 30.45 -16.08 9.20
N SER A 153 31.59 -16.46 8.63
CA SER A 153 32.85 -15.70 8.73
C SER A 153 32.74 -14.28 8.18
N THR A 154 31.81 -14.03 7.28
CA THR A 154 31.55 -12.72 6.65
C THR A 154 30.44 -11.92 7.36
N ARG A 155 29.82 -12.48 8.39
CA ARG A 155 28.67 -11.89 9.11
C ARG A 155 27.53 -11.47 8.19
N THR A 156 27.27 -12.27 7.17
CA THR A 156 26.14 -12.06 6.25
C THR A 156 24.99 -13.00 6.51
N SER A 157 25.24 -14.10 7.22
CA SER A 157 24.24 -15.10 7.56
C SER A 157 24.30 -15.48 9.04
N VAL A 158 23.14 -15.76 9.62
CA VAL A 158 23.00 -16.23 11.02
C VAL A 158 21.95 -17.35 11.06
N TRP A 159 22.21 -18.40 11.87
CA TRP A 159 21.30 -19.53 12.03
C TRP A 159 21.38 -20.11 13.45
N LEU A 160 20.29 -20.73 13.90
CA LEU A 160 20.25 -21.46 15.15
C LEU A 160 21.05 -22.76 15.09
N THR A 161 21.74 -23.08 16.16
CA THR A 161 22.31 -24.41 16.38
C THR A 161 21.23 -25.39 16.83
N ARG A 162 21.57 -26.69 16.93
CA ARG A 162 20.65 -27.68 17.52
C ARG A 162 20.26 -27.34 18.96
N LYS A 163 21.16 -26.72 19.73
CA LYS A 163 20.88 -26.25 21.09
C LYS A 163 19.89 -25.06 21.05
N GLY A 164 20.15 -24.07 20.21
CA GLY A 164 19.25 -22.91 20.06
C GLY A 164 17.85 -23.28 19.58
N VAL A 165 17.72 -24.31 18.75
CA VAL A 165 16.41 -24.86 18.34
C VAL A 165 15.66 -25.42 19.57
N LYS A 166 16.33 -26.20 20.42
CA LYS A 166 15.73 -26.75 21.66
C LYS A 166 15.33 -25.64 22.63
N GLU A 167 16.17 -24.61 22.78
CA GLU A 167 15.85 -23.45 23.61
C GLU A 167 14.60 -22.72 23.06
N ALA A 168 14.48 -22.58 21.74
CA ALA A 168 13.28 -22.02 21.11
C ALA A 168 12.02 -22.87 21.38
N GLU A 169 12.13 -24.20 21.27
CA GLU A 169 11.03 -25.14 21.55
C GLU A 169 10.55 -25.02 23.01
N ILE A 170 11.49 -24.90 23.95
CA ILE A 170 11.19 -24.71 25.40
C ILE A 170 10.55 -23.36 25.62
N TYR A 171 11.15 -22.28 25.12
CA TYR A 171 10.68 -20.90 25.35
C TYR A 171 9.27 -20.67 24.82
N PHE A 172 9.00 -21.14 23.60
CA PHE A 172 7.71 -20.97 22.94
C PHE A 172 6.71 -22.10 23.23
N ARG A 173 7.13 -23.10 24.03
CA ARG A 173 6.30 -24.27 24.42
C ARG A 173 5.74 -25.03 23.21
N VAL A 174 6.56 -25.25 22.19
CA VAL A 174 6.23 -26.03 21.00
C VAL A 174 7.07 -27.31 20.95
N GLN A 175 6.52 -28.38 20.42
CA GLN A 175 7.24 -29.66 20.33
C GLN A 175 8.30 -29.68 19.22
N ASN A 176 8.02 -28.98 18.13
CA ASN A 176 8.92 -28.84 17.00
C ASN A 176 8.71 -27.46 16.34
N VAL A 177 9.75 -26.63 16.41
CA VAL A 177 9.71 -25.28 15.83
C VAL A 177 9.62 -25.28 14.30
N TYR A 178 10.05 -26.37 13.65
CA TYR A 178 9.99 -26.56 12.19
C TYR A 178 8.70 -27.25 11.70
N ASP A 179 7.74 -27.52 12.60
CA ASP A 179 6.44 -28.02 12.19
C ASP A 179 5.74 -27.03 11.23
N PRO A 180 5.02 -27.48 10.18
CA PRO A 180 4.28 -26.60 9.28
C PRO A 180 3.34 -25.62 9.98
N ASN A 181 2.76 -25.99 11.13
CA ASN A 181 1.92 -25.13 11.92
C ASN A 181 2.70 -24.00 12.62
N ASN A 182 4.00 -24.16 12.83
CA ASN A 182 4.91 -23.21 13.47
C ASN A 182 5.72 -22.38 12.46
N HIS A 183 5.41 -22.47 11.16
CA HIS A 183 6.15 -21.78 10.10
C HIS A 183 6.29 -20.27 10.33
N GLN A 184 5.26 -19.62 10.91
CA GLN A 184 5.33 -18.20 11.24
C GLN A 184 6.31 -17.95 12.40
N LEU A 185 6.33 -18.79 13.41
CA LEU A 185 7.22 -18.66 14.56
C LEU A 185 8.69 -18.76 14.14
N ILE A 186 9.07 -19.80 13.40
CA ILE A 186 10.47 -19.96 12.95
C ILE A 186 10.90 -18.80 12.05
N ARG A 187 10.00 -18.31 11.20
CA ARG A 187 10.25 -17.13 10.37
C ARG A 187 10.53 -15.90 11.22
N GLN A 188 9.75 -15.65 12.29
CA GLN A 188 9.94 -14.51 13.17
C GLN A 188 11.23 -14.62 14.01
N ILE A 189 11.55 -15.81 14.51
CA ILE A 189 12.84 -16.05 15.20
C ILE A 189 14.00 -15.74 14.26
N ASN A 190 13.98 -16.22 13.02
CA ASN A 190 15.03 -15.95 12.05
C ASN A 190 15.13 -14.46 11.68
N LEU A 191 14.01 -13.74 11.60
CA LEU A 191 14.01 -12.29 11.39
C LEU A 191 14.62 -11.56 12.59
N ALA A 192 14.28 -11.94 13.81
CA ALA A 192 14.82 -11.37 15.02
C ALA A 192 16.33 -11.62 15.14
N LEU A 193 16.81 -12.87 14.85
CA LEU A 193 18.22 -13.18 14.79
C LEU A 193 18.98 -12.29 13.80
N ARG A 194 18.46 -12.14 12.60
CA ARG A 194 19.07 -11.26 11.58
C ARG A 194 19.09 -9.82 12.03
N ALA A 195 17.97 -9.32 12.59
CA ALA A 195 17.88 -7.94 13.06
C ALA A 195 18.90 -7.61 14.14
N ASN A 196 19.07 -8.51 15.13
CA ASN A 196 19.99 -8.28 16.25
C ASN A 196 21.46 -8.49 15.91
N HIS A 197 21.80 -9.38 14.97
CA HIS A 197 23.20 -9.80 14.76
C HIS A 197 23.78 -9.41 13.40
N LEU A 198 22.95 -9.10 12.38
CA LEU A 198 23.42 -8.71 11.06
C LEU A 198 23.26 -7.23 10.75
N PHE A 199 22.39 -6.52 11.50
CA PHE A 199 22.13 -5.11 11.28
C PHE A 199 22.72 -4.27 12.41
N GLU A 200 23.86 -3.67 12.18
CA GLU A 200 24.52 -2.77 13.12
C GLU A 200 24.08 -1.33 12.84
N LYS A 201 23.70 -0.63 13.92
CA LYS A 201 23.40 0.80 13.88
C LYS A 201 24.65 1.58 13.41
N ASP A 202 24.43 2.62 12.62
CA ASP A 202 25.44 3.50 12.04
C ASP A 202 26.39 2.84 11.02
N ARG A 203 26.16 1.56 10.69
CA ARG A 203 26.81 0.85 9.58
C ARG A 203 25.85 0.43 8.50
N LYS A 204 24.71 -0.18 8.87
CA LYS A 204 23.70 -0.68 7.94
C LYS A 204 22.39 0.10 8.00
N TYR A 205 22.16 0.87 9.05
CA TYR A 205 21.03 1.80 9.17
C TYR A 205 21.37 2.94 10.13
N THR A 206 20.73 4.09 9.94
CA THR A 206 20.78 5.26 10.84
C THR A 206 19.39 5.50 11.43
N VAL A 207 19.36 6.09 12.65
CA VAL A 207 18.12 6.45 13.36
C VAL A 207 18.09 7.96 13.56
#